data_bc9658953f15a3322b94d0dfc1ed6f36
#
_entry.id   bc9658953f15a3322b94d0dfc1ed6f36
#
_cell.length_a   1.000
_cell.length_b   1.000
_cell.length_c   1.000
_cell.angle_alpha   90.00
_cell.angle_beta   90.00
_cell.angle_gamma   90.00
#
_symmetry.space_group_name_H-M   'P 1'
#
loop_
_entity.id
_entity.type
_entity.pdbx_description
1 polymer ?
#
loop_
_entity_poly.entity_id
_entity_poly.type
_entity_poly.pdbx_seq_one_letter_code
_entity_poly.pdbx_strand_id
1 'polypeptide(L)'
;MFIVGHPKLADPAPLPWPQLELPDAWPDALDLRRPRDLWRFLTKVLLRRLTRVRLPPDLPLNVALPDYLLLEFHNLPNGNYSKKVTRGYSTGFDLAMLGEMRRARRAMAQALNGCGAVLDVGCGAGHSTQALLDAGAREVWGLDASPYLLQHAARQYSAPRFVQGLAERSGFPARRFDAVTACFLFHELPPRIADQALAEFHRVLKPGGLLSLLEPAAEQFFGRPWRLLRKYGWRGIYFRWLARFVHEPFVAAWQKRDLPAWLARHGFELIEDRNLFPARLITARKIRIA
;
A
#
# COMPACT_ATOMS: atom_id res chain seq x y z
N MET A 1 -38.68 24.97 9.28
CA MET A 1 -37.37 24.40 9.73
C MET A 1 -36.71 23.82 8.49
N PHE A 2 -35.90 24.63 7.80
CA PHE A 2 -35.21 24.21 6.56
C PHE A 2 -34.02 23.38 6.97
N ILE A 3 -34.04 22.08 6.62
CA ILE A 3 -32.87 21.20 6.73
C ILE A 3 -31.91 21.68 5.61
N VAL A 4 -30.91 22.45 5.99
CA VAL A 4 -29.79 22.77 5.09
C VAL A 4 -29.04 21.45 4.86
N GLY A 5 -29.30 20.80 3.75
CA GLY A 5 -28.55 19.64 3.31
C GLY A 5 -27.08 20.04 3.12
N HIS A 6 -26.19 19.48 3.93
CA HIS A 6 -24.76 19.62 3.67
C HIS A 6 -24.47 19.15 2.25
N PRO A 7 -23.73 19.93 1.43
CA PRO A 7 -23.36 19.50 0.10
C PRO A 7 -22.67 18.14 0.22
N LYS A 8 -23.19 17.12 -0.49
CA LYS A 8 -22.50 15.82 -0.60
C LYS A 8 -21.13 16.11 -1.20
N LEU A 9 -20.08 15.91 -0.42
CA LEU A 9 -18.72 15.94 -0.94
C LEU A 9 -18.66 15.00 -2.14
N ALA A 10 -18.18 15.49 -3.27
CA ALA A 10 -17.97 14.68 -4.47
C ALA A 10 -16.73 13.78 -4.29
N ASP A 11 -16.68 12.67 -5.04
CA ASP A 11 -15.46 11.87 -5.11
C ASP A 11 -14.30 12.74 -5.66
N PRO A 12 -13.06 12.53 -5.23
CA PRO A 12 -11.92 13.25 -5.77
C PRO A 12 -11.77 12.98 -7.27
N ALA A 13 -11.52 14.01 -8.07
CA ALA A 13 -11.35 13.87 -9.50
C ALA A 13 -10.00 13.19 -9.83
N PRO A 14 -9.99 12.09 -10.60
CA PRO A 14 -8.75 11.51 -11.09
C PRO A 14 -8.03 12.48 -12.02
N LEU A 15 -6.71 12.59 -11.91
CA LEU A 15 -5.90 13.25 -12.94
C LEU A 15 -5.74 12.32 -14.16
N PRO A 16 -5.46 12.86 -15.34
CA PRO A 16 -5.18 12.05 -16.54
C PRO A 16 -3.76 11.44 -16.46
N TRP A 17 -3.52 10.59 -15.47
CA TRP A 17 -2.21 10.03 -15.12
C TRP A 17 -1.39 9.51 -16.31
N PRO A 18 -1.97 8.75 -17.29
CA PRO A 18 -1.17 8.24 -18.40
C PRO A 18 -0.57 9.33 -19.30
N GLN A 19 -1.24 10.48 -19.38
CA GLN A 19 -0.87 11.62 -20.24
C GLN A 19 0.02 12.65 -19.53
N LEU A 20 0.08 12.62 -18.18
CA LEU A 20 0.89 13.58 -17.43
C LEU A 20 2.38 13.38 -17.72
N GLU A 21 3.07 14.48 -17.95
CA GLU A 21 4.53 14.50 -17.95
C GLU A 21 5.01 14.74 -16.52
N LEU A 22 5.49 13.69 -15.87
CA LEU A 22 6.10 13.82 -14.56
C LEU A 22 7.56 14.23 -14.74
N PRO A 23 8.11 15.11 -13.89
CA PRO A 23 9.50 15.53 -13.94
C PRO A 23 10.45 14.36 -13.62
N ASP A 24 11.70 14.44 -14.07
CA ASP A 24 12.74 13.49 -13.70
C ASP A 24 13.23 13.77 -12.28
N ALA A 25 13.30 12.74 -11.47
CA ALA A 25 13.95 12.80 -10.17
C ALA A 25 15.46 12.49 -10.31
N TRP A 26 16.24 12.72 -9.25
CA TRP A 26 17.69 12.52 -9.32
C TRP A 26 18.13 11.10 -9.75
N PRO A 27 17.43 9.98 -9.42
CA PRO A 27 17.79 8.67 -9.94
C PRO A 27 17.54 8.53 -11.44
N ASP A 28 16.61 9.31 -12.00
CA ASP A 28 16.26 9.24 -13.42
C ASP A 28 17.36 9.85 -14.30
N ALA A 29 18.15 10.78 -13.75
CA ALA A 29 19.30 11.37 -14.42
C ALA A 29 20.52 10.44 -14.48
N LEU A 30 20.55 9.33 -13.71
CA LEU A 30 21.66 8.39 -13.73
C LEU A 30 21.63 7.53 -15.00
N ASP A 31 22.77 7.40 -15.68
CA ASP A 31 22.96 6.43 -16.76
C ASP A 31 23.58 5.15 -16.18
N LEU A 32 22.73 4.15 -15.89
CA LEU A 32 23.16 2.88 -15.28
C LEU A 32 24.08 2.05 -16.19
N ARG A 33 24.29 2.44 -17.44
CA ARG A 33 25.30 1.85 -18.34
C ARG A 33 26.69 2.36 -18.02
N ARG A 34 26.82 3.51 -17.35
CA ARG A 34 28.09 4.08 -16.92
C ARG A 34 28.50 3.47 -15.59
N PRO A 35 29.70 2.89 -15.46
CA PRO A 35 30.15 2.24 -14.23
C PRO A 35 30.09 3.15 -12.99
N ARG A 36 30.37 4.44 -13.14
CA ARG A 36 30.32 5.44 -12.06
C ARG A 36 28.90 5.62 -11.53
N ASP A 37 27.91 5.74 -12.41
CA ASP A 37 26.52 5.99 -12.02
C ASP A 37 25.90 4.70 -11.45
N LEU A 38 26.22 3.56 -12.05
CA LEU A 38 25.84 2.24 -11.51
C LEU A 38 26.41 2.05 -10.10
N TRP A 39 27.69 2.39 -9.89
CA TRP A 39 28.31 2.31 -8.56
C TRP A 39 27.62 3.22 -7.54
N ARG A 40 27.30 4.47 -7.92
CA ARG A 40 26.55 5.41 -7.08
C ARG A 40 25.17 4.86 -6.68
N PHE A 41 24.46 4.26 -7.63
CA PHE A 41 23.18 3.65 -7.40
C PHE A 41 23.29 2.44 -6.46
N LEU A 42 24.19 1.50 -6.78
CA LEU A 42 24.40 0.27 -5.99
C LEU A 42 24.88 0.56 -4.57
N THR A 43 25.82 1.50 -4.39
CA THR A 43 26.30 1.85 -3.05
C THR A 43 25.18 2.42 -2.18
N LYS A 44 24.27 3.21 -2.75
CA LYS A 44 23.12 3.73 -2.01
C LYS A 44 22.16 2.61 -1.58
N VAL A 45 21.87 1.68 -2.47
CA VAL A 45 21.03 0.51 -2.18
C VAL A 45 21.66 -0.41 -1.13
N LEU A 46 22.94 -0.76 -1.30
CA LEU A 46 23.63 -1.75 -0.47
C LEU A 46 24.05 -1.19 0.91
N LEU A 47 24.51 0.05 0.96
CA LEU A 47 24.99 0.68 2.20
C LEU A 47 23.83 1.20 3.08
N ARG A 48 22.58 1.03 2.64
CA ARG A 48 21.38 1.41 3.40
C ARG A 48 21.45 2.84 3.96
N ARG A 49 22.09 3.77 3.25
CA ARG A 49 22.14 5.17 3.64
C ARG A 49 20.78 5.79 3.36
N LEU A 50 19.85 5.62 4.29
CA LEU A 50 18.54 6.24 4.23
C LEU A 50 18.72 7.75 4.26
N THR A 51 18.21 8.40 3.23
CA THR A 51 18.18 9.84 3.12
C THR A 51 16.73 10.30 2.94
N ARG A 52 16.51 11.58 2.98
CA ARG A 52 15.21 12.15 2.66
C ARG A 52 14.98 12.11 1.15
N VAL A 53 13.77 11.74 0.75
CA VAL A 53 13.29 11.86 -0.63
C VAL A 53 13.42 13.31 -1.08
N ARG A 54 13.92 13.51 -2.29
CA ARG A 54 14.03 14.82 -2.94
C ARG A 54 12.99 14.88 -4.05
N LEU A 55 11.93 15.62 -3.80
CA LEU A 55 10.89 15.84 -4.78
C LEU A 55 11.37 16.85 -5.82
N PRO A 56 11.12 16.63 -7.12
CA PRO A 56 11.27 17.68 -8.12
C PRO A 56 10.34 18.85 -7.81
N PRO A 57 10.76 20.11 -8.05
CA PRO A 57 9.97 21.31 -7.73
C PRO A 57 8.64 21.36 -8.49
N ASP A 58 8.62 20.85 -9.72
CA ASP A 58 7.45 20.91 -10.61
C ASP A 58 6.59 19.63 -10.54
N LEU A 59 6.78 18.82 -9.49
CA LEU A 59 5.97 17.60 -9.34
C LEU A 59 4.50 17.97 -9.04
N PRO A 60 3.55 17.54 -9.88
CA PRO A 60 2.14 17.83 -9.66
C PRO A 60 1.64 17.07 -8.43
N LEU A 61 1.28 17.80 -7.38
CA LEU A 61 0.77 17.27 -6.13
C LEU A 61 -0.61 17.83 -5.83
N ASN A 62 -1.60 16.97 -5.68
CA ASN A 62 -2.93 17.35 -5.21
C ASN A 62 -3.02 17.38 -3.68
N VAL A 63 -2.04 16.80 -3.00
CA VAL A 63 -1.94 16.76 -1.53
C VAL A 63 -0.52 17.07 -1.09
N ALA A 64 -0.37 17.80 0.01
CA ALA A 64 0.93 17.98 0.64
C ALA A 64 1.40 16.65 1.23
N LEU A 65 2.61 16.22 0.88
CA LEU A 65 3.19 14.98 1.38
C LEU A 65 3.79 15.20 2.78
N PRO A 66 3.33 14.46 3.79
CA PRO A 66 3.88 14.54 5.13
C PRO A 66 5.28 13.91 5.20
N ASP A 67 6.06 14.30 6.21
CA ASP A 67 7.46 13.92 6.36
C ASP A 67 7.71 12.41 6.39
N TYR A 68 6.77 11.62 6.91
CA TYR A 68 6.93 10.16 6.95
C TYR A 68 6.95 9.52 5.55
N LEU A 69 6.31 10.12 4.54
CA LEU A 69 6.37 9.67 3.15
C LEU A 69 7.64 10.14 2.41
N LEU A 70 8.38 11.06 3.01
CA LEU A 70 9.63 11.60 2.44
C LEU A 70 10.86 10.87 2.96
N LEU A 71 10.70 9.67 3.52
CA LEU A 71 11.79 8.77 3.86
C LEU A 71 12.01 7.76 2.73
N GLU A 72 13.28 7.42 2.48
CA GLU A 72 13.60 6.35 1.53
C GLU A 72 13.36 4.99 2.20
N PHE A 73 12.23 4.37 1.89
CA PHE A 73 11.91 3.00 2.31
C PHE A 73 12.52 1.96 1.37
N HIS A 74 12.55 0.71 1.80
CA HIS A 74 12.92 -0.47 1.00
C HIS A 74 14.31 -0.39 0.37
N ASN A 75 15.22 0.42 0.91
CA ASN A 75 16.52 0.72 0.32
C ASN A 75 16.44 1.28 -1.12
N LEU A 76 15.30 1.86 -1.50
CA LEU A 76 15.08 2.43 -2.82
C LEU A 76 15.60 3.87 -2.88
N PRO A 77 16.52 4.20 -3.79
CA PRO A 77 16.98 5.57 -3.99
C PRO A 77 15.82 6.49 -4.39
N ASN A 78 15.59 7.54 -3.59
CA ASN A 78 14.46 8.46 -3.71
C ASN A 78 13.08 7.82 -3.48
N GLY A 79 13.02 6.63 -2.87
CA GLY A 79 11.76 5.93 -2.61
C GLY A 79 10.94 5.72 -3.89
N ASN A 80 9.62 5.83 -3.79
CA ASN A 80 8.70 5.70 -4.91
C ASN A 80 8.44 7.01 -5.66
N TYR A 81 9.44 7.94 -5.68
CA TYR A 81 9.34 9.25 -6.33
C TYR A 81 10.39 9.41 -7.44
N SER A 82 10.44 8.44 -8.36
CA SER A 82 11.30 8.43 -9.56
C SER A 82 10.71 7.48 -10.60
N LYS A 83 10.82 7.81 -11.87
CA LYS A 83 10.31 6.99 -12.98
C LYS A 83 11.01 5.63 -13.05
N LYS A 84 12.36 5.64 -12.97
CA LYS A 84 13.17 4.39 -13.06
C LYS A 84 12.97 3.48 -11.87
N VAL A 85 13.03 4.06 -10.65
CA VAL A 85 12.90 3.28 -9.42
C VAL A 85 11.51 2.68 -9.29
N THR A 86 10.47 3.47 -9.55
CA THR A 86 9.07 2.99 -9.52
C THR A 86 8.83 1.85 -10.50
N ARG A 87 9.33 1.95 -11.73
CA ARG A 87 9.24 0.85 -12.71
C ARG A 87 9.96 -0.41 -12.22
N GLY A 88 11.18 -0.25 -11.72
CA GLY A 88 11.98 -1.35 -11.18
C GLY A 88 11.33 -1.99 -9.96
N TYR A 89 10.80 -1.21 -9.05
CA TYR A 89 10.11 -1.69 -7.85
C TYR A 89 8.86 -2.49 -8.20
N SER A 90 8.00 -1.96 -9.06
CA SER A 90 6.75 -2.61 -9.48
C SER A 90 6.97 -4.02 -10.02
N THR A 91 8.00 -4.20 -10.88
CA THR A 91 8.33 -5.50 -11.46
C THR A 91 9.15 -6.37 -10.48
N GLY A 92 10.09 -5.74 -9.77
CA GLY A 92 11.02 -6.43 -8.87
C GLY A 92 10.37 -6.94 -7.60
N PHE A 93 9.34 -6.28 -7.09
CA PHE A 93 8.66 -6.69 -5.87
C PHE A 93 8.03 -8.08 -6.00
N ASP A 94 7.24 -8.34 -7.05
CA ASP A 94 6.61 -9.65 -7.25
C ASP A 94 7.64 -10.76 -7.48
N LEU A 95 8.76 -10.43 -8.15
CA LEU A 95 9.86 -11.36 -8.33
C LEU A 95 10.56 -11.67 -6.99
N ALA A 96 10.90 -10.65 -6.21
CA ALA A 96 11.49 -10.82 -4.88
C ALA A 96 10.56 -11.61 -3.94
N MET A 97 9.25 -11.44 -4.08
CA MET A 97 8.25 -12.20 -3.33
C MET A 97 7.96 -13.58 -3.94
N LEU A 98 8.77 -14.05 -4.89
CA LEU A 98 8.68 -15.37 -5.53
C LEU A 98 7.27 -15.69 -6.07
N GLY A 99 6.53 -14.66 -6.51
CA GLY A 99 5.17 -14.76 -7.04
C GLY A 99 4.08 -14.97 -5.96
N GLU A 100 4.43 -15.10 -4.67
CA GLU A 100 3.43 -15.32 -3.59
C GLU A 100 2.45 -14.17 -3.46
N MET A 101 2.87 -12.93 -3.78
CA MET A 101 1.98 -11.77 -3.69
C MET A 101 0.79 -11.83 -4.64
N ARG A 102 0.95 -12.45 -5.80
CA ARG A 102 -0.18 -12.65 -6.72
C ARG A 102 -1.27 -13.51 -6.09
N ARG A 103 -0.87 -14.61 -5.41
CA ARG A 103 -1.79 -15.50 -4.68
C ARG A 103 -2.43 -14.78 -3.49
N ALA A 104 -1.64 -14.03 -2.73
CA ALA A 104 -2.11 -13.31 -1.56
C ALA A 104 -3.10 -12.19 -1.94
N ARG A 105 -2.81 -11.40 -2.99
CA ARG A 105 -3.75 -10.37 -3.51
C ARG A 105 -5.04 -10.97 -4.02
N ARG A 106 -5.00 -12.13 -4.70
CA ARG A 106 -6.22 -12.86 -5.09
C ARG A 106 -7.05 -13.29 -3.88
N ALA A 107 -6.42 -13.83 -2.84
CA ALA A 107 -7.12 -14.20 -1.61
C ALA A 107 -7.74 -12.99 -0.91
N MET A 108 -7.04 -11.85 -0.87
CA MET A 108 -7.56 -10.59 -0.35
C MET A 108 -8.79 -10.11 -1.14
N ALA A 109 -8.73 -10.16 -2.46
CA ALA A 109 -9.84 -9.76 -3.33
C ALA A 109 -11.04 -10.71 -3.21
N GLN A 110 -10.79 -12.02 -3.11
CA GLN A 110 -11.84 -13.02 -2.89
C GLN A 110 -12.58 -12.85 -1.56
N ALA A 111 -11.88 -12.38 -0.50
CA ALA A 111 -12.53 -12.07 0.78
C ALA A 111 -13.55 -10.92 0.67
N LEU A 112 -13.54 -10.17 -0.42
CA LEU A 112 -14.44 -9.06 -0.72
C LEU A 112 -15.41 -9.38 -1.86
N ASN A 113 -15.54 -10.64 -2.23
CA ASN A 113 -16.46 -11.05 -3.30
C ASN A 113 -17.88 -10.55 -3.02
N GLY A 114 -18.54 -10.01 -4.06
CA GLY A 114 -19.87 -9.39 -3.96
C GLY A 114 -19.89 -7.91 -3.54
N CYS A 115 -18.74 -7.31 -3.20
CA CYS A 115 -18.65 -5.88 -2.96
C CYS A 115 -18.79 -5.10 -4.28
N GLY A 116 -19.59 -4.03 -4.28
CA GLY A 116 -19.81 -3.21 -5.47
C GLY A 116 -18.69 -2.20 -5.68
N ALA A 117 -18.55 -1.25 -4.76
CA ALA A 117 -17.54 -0.19 -4.80
C ALA A 117 -16.44 -0.45 -3.76
N VAL A 118 -15.18 -0.53 -4.21
CA VAL A 118 -14.02 -0.85 -3.37
C VAL A 118 -12.96 0.23 -3.49
N LEU A 119 -12.36 0.61 -2.36
CA LEU A 119 -11.20 1.51 -2.29
C LEU A 119 -9.96 0.68 -1.90
N ASP A 120 -8.93 0.73 -2.74
CA ASP A 120 -7.61 0.14 -2.49
C ASP A 120 -6.64 1.26 -2.09
N VAL A 121 -6.25 1.29 -0.81
CA VAL A 121 -5.42 2.35 -0.23
C VAL A 121 -3.97 1.92 -0.17
N GLY A 122 -3.07 2.80 -0.63
CA GLY A 122 -1.68 2.44 -0.90
C GLY A 122 -1.59 1.47 -2.08
N CYS A 123 -2.33 1.77 -3.15
CA CYS A 123 -2.49 0.87 -4.29
C CYS A 123 -1.18 0.63 -5.07
N GLY A 124 -0.16 1.47 -4.86
CA GLY A 124 1.12 1.37 -5.51
C GLY A 124 1.00 1.28 -7.03
N ALA A 125 1.56 0.22 -7.61
CA ALA A 125 1.51 -0.04 -9.06
C ALA A 125 0.17 -0.62 -9.56
N GLY A 126 -0.88 -0.67 -8.72
CA GLY A 126 -2.24 -1.08 -9.10
C GLY A 126 -2.51 -2.58 -9.17
N HIS A 127 -1.56 -3.43 -8.76
CA HIS A 127 -1.74 -4.88 -8.84
C HIS A 127 -2.85 -5.43 -7.94
N SER A 128 -3.00 -4.88 -6.73
CA SER A 128 -4.12 -5.17 -5.82
C SER A 128 -5.43 -4.63 -6.36
N THR A 129 -5.40 -3.42 -6.91
CA THR A 129 -6.56 -2.76 -7.52
C THR A 129 -7.13 -3.59 -8.68
N GLN A 130 -6.26 -4.10 -9.56
CA GLN A 130 -6.68 -4.97 -10.65
C GLN A 130 -7.23 -6.31 -10.14
N ALA A 131 -6.60 -6.90 -9.12
CA ALA A 131 -7.08 -8.16 -8.54
C ALA A 131 -8.50 -8.06 -7.96
N LEU A 132 -8.92 -6.88 -7.48
CA LEU A 132 -10.28 -6.61 -7.01
C LEU A 132 -11.29 -6.59 -8.17
N LEU A 133 -10.94 -5.99 -9.31
CA LEU A 133 -11.78 -6.05 -10.52
C LEU A 133 -11.90 -7.48 -11.05
N ASP A 134 -10.77 -8.20 -11.11
CA ASP A 134 -10.73 -9.60 -11.54
C ASP A 134 -11.59 -10.51 -10.63
N ALA A 135 -11.76 -10.13 -9.37
CA ALA A 135 -12.64 -10.82 -8.42
C ALA A 135 -14.10 -10.37 -8.48
N GLY A 136 -14.48 -9.48 -9.41
CA GLY A 136 -15.86 -9.09 -9.68
C GLY A 136 -16.34 -7.83 -8.96
N ALA A 137 -15.47 -7.02 -8.37
CA ALA A 137 -15.84 -5.68 -7.92
C ALA A 137 -16.28 -4.81 -9.11
N ARG A 138 -17.38 -4.08 -8.97
CA ARG A 138 -17.95 -3.30 -10.09
C ARG A 138 -17.25 -1.96 -10.30
N GLU A 139 -16.76 -1.37 -9.24
CA GLU A 139 -16.06 -0.09 -9.22
C GLU A 139 -14.88 -0.18 -8.26
N VAL A 140 -13.67 0.07 -8.76
CA VAL A 140 -12.47 0.05 -7.92
C VAL A 140 -11.71 1.36 -8.08
N TRP A 141 -11.39 1.95 -6.94
CA TRP A 141 -10.54 3.12 -6.82
C TRP A 141 -9.23 2.73 -6.17
N GLY A 142 -8.12 3.11 -6.80
CA GLY A 142 -6.78 3.04 -6.23
C GLY A 142 -6.36 4.41 -5.72
N LEU A 143 -5.95 4.48 -4.46
CA LEU A 143 -5.43 5.69 -3.83
C LEU A 143 -3.97 5.46 -3.43
N ASP A 144 -3.10 6.38 -3.82
CA ASP A 144 -1.69 6.37 -3.44
C ASP A 144 -1.16 7.80 -3.30
N ALA A 145 -0.10 7.97 -2.54
CA ALA A 145 0.55 9.26 -2.35
C ALA A 145 1.51 9.64 -3.48
N SER A 146 2.06 8.63 -4.20
CA SER A 146 3.08 8.84 -5.23
C SER A 146 2.48 9.03 -6.62
N PRO A 147 2.67 10.21 -7.25
CA PRO A 147 2.28 10.43 -8.66
C PRO A 147 2.93 9.44 -9.63
N TYR A 148 4.17 9.01 -9.34
CA TYR A 148 4.90 8.07 -10.20
C TYR A 148 4.27 6.66 -10.16
N LEU A 149 3.85 6.20 -8.98
CA LEU A 149 3.13 4.93 -8.83
C LEU A 149 1.76 4.99 -9.52
N LEU A 150 1.01 6.07 -9.31
CA LEU A 150 -0.31 6.27 -9.93
C LEU A 150 -0.23 6.33 -11.45
N GLN A 151 0.78 7.03 -11.99
CA GLN A 151 1.01 7.05 -13.43
C GLN A 151 1.32 5.65 -13.97
N HIS A 152 2.19 4.91 -13.27
CA HIS A 152 2.54 3.54 -13.65
C HIS A 152 1.32 2.63 -13.61
N ALA A 153 0.53 2.68 -12.54
CA ALA A 153 -0.71 1.93 -12.38
C ALA A 153 -1.73 2.24 -13.48
N ALA A 154 -1.97 3.52 -13.76
CA ALA A 154 -2.94 3.95 -14.77
C ALA A 154 -2.52 3.64 -16.21
N ARG A 155 -1.21 3.58 -16.49
CA ARG A 155 -0.71 3.11 -17.80
C ARG A 155 -0.85 1.60 -17.98
N GLN A 156 -0.80 0.85 -16.88
CA GLN A 156 -0.90 -0.61 -16.90
C GLN A 156 -2.36 -1.07 -16.85
N TYR A 157 -3.22 -0.37 -16.12
CA TYR A 157 -4.61 -0.74 -15.87
C TYR A 157 -5.54 0.42 -16.17
N SER A 158 -6.36 0.31 -17.22
CA SER A 158 -7.26 1.37 -17.68
C SER A 158 -8.64 1.34 -17.03
N ALA A 159 -9.03 0.22 -16.43
CA ALA A 159 -10.38 0.06 -15.87
C ALA A 159 -10.53 0.66 -14.45
N PRO A 160 -9.57 0.56 -13.53
CA PRO A 160 -9.66 1.21 -12.24
C PRO A 160 -9.50 2.73 -12.35
N ARG A 161 -10.01 3.45 -11.35
CA ARG A 161 -9.77 4.89 -11.20
C ARG A 161 -8.65 5.12 -10.19
N PHE A 162 -7.68 5.93 -10.54
CA PHE A 162 -6.53 6.21 -9.67
C PHE A 162 -6.53 7.68 -9.22
N VAL A 163 -6.40 7.90 -7.91
CA VAL A 163 -6.38 9.25 -7.31
C VAL A 163 -5.23 9.39 -6.33
N GLN A 164 -4.67 10.61 -6.29
CA GLN A 164 -3.65 10.93 -5.29
C GLN A 164 -4.33 11.29 -3.97
N GLY A 165 -3.84 10.70 -2.88
CA GLY A 165 -4.32 10.98 -1.53
C GLY A 165 -3.48 10.30 -0.46
N LEU A 166 -3.83 10.55 0.80
CA LEU A 166 -3.19 9.98 1.97
C LEU A 166 -4.10 8.92 2.60
N ALA A 167 -3.53 7.89 3.20
CA ALA A 167 -4.29 6.84 3.87
C ALA A 167 -5.16 7.39 5.00
N GLU A 168 -4.63 8.37 5.75
CA GLU A 168 -5.32 9.05 6.85
C GLU A 168 -6.24 10.19 6.40
N ARG A 169 -6.24 10.51 5.10
CA ARG A 169 -7.09 11.57 4.51
C ARG A 169 -7.30 11.29 3.02
N SER A 170 -8.23 10.40 2.73
CA SER A 170 -8.48 9.90 1.37
C SER A 170 -9.15 10.91 0.44
N GLY A 171 -9.86 11.90 0.99
CA GLY A 171 -10.65 12.87 0.22
C GLY A 171 -12.03 12.37 -0.20
N PHE A 172 -12.36 11.11 0.00
CA PHE A 172 -13.67 10.56 -0.34
C PHE A 172 -14.76 10.92 0.66
N PRO A 173 -16.04 10.95 0.22
CA PRO A 173 -17.19 11.11 1.12
C PRO A 173 -17.29 9.98 2.15
N ALA A 174 -17.94 10.24 3.28
CA ALA A 174 -18.27 9.22 4.25
C ALA A 174 -19.25 8.19 3.66
N ARG A 175 -19.11 6.93 4.08
CA ARG A 175 -20.03 5.83 3.69
C ARG A 175 -20.11 5.63 2.17
N ARG A 176 -19.00 5.82 1.46
CA ARG A 176 -18.91 5.72 0.00
C ARG A 176 -18.72 4.28 -0.49
N PHE A 177 -17.92 3.48 0.22
CA PHE A 177 -17.45 2.19 -0.26
C PHE A 177 -18.10 1.01 0.47
N ASP A 178 -18.31 -0.09 -0.26
CA ASP A 178 -18.74 -1.36 0.30
C ASP A 178 -17.57 -2.07 0.98
N ALA A 179 -16.35 -1.88 0.47
CA ALA A 179 -15.12 -2.38 1.06
C ALA A 179 -13.95 -1.41 0.91
N VAL A 180 -12.99 -1.53 1.82
CA VAL A 180 -11.67 -0.87 1.76
C VAL A 180 -10.60 -1.94 1.91
N THR A 181 -9.54 -1.84 1.10
CA THR A 181 -8.37 -2.69 1.22
C THR A 181 -7.09 -1.90 1.40
N ALA A 182 -6.09 -2.54 1.97
CA ALA A 182 -4.72 -2.07 1.95
C ALA A 182 -3.78 -3.27 1.84
N CYS A 183 -2.83 -3.19 0.91
CA CYS A 183 -1.88 -4.26 0.62
C CYS A 183 -0.46 -3.78 0.92
N PHE A 184 0.14 -4.30 1.99
CA PHE A 184 1.50 -3.93 2.42
C PHE A 184 1.63 -2.43 2.71
N LEU A 185 0.71 -1.89 3.53
CA LEU A 185 0.65 -0.47 3.87
C LEU A 185 0.89 -0.19 5.36
N PHE A 186 0.19 -0.87 6.26
CA PHE A 186 0.15 -0.48 7.67
C PHE A 186 1.49 -0.61 8.40
N HIS A 187 2.33 -1.55 7.98
CA HIS A 187 3.69 -1.71 8.52
C HIS A 187 4.66 -0.61 8.07
N GLU A 188 4.28 0.20 7.09
CA GLU A 188 5.03 1.38 6.63
C GLU A 188 4.56 2.68 7.28
N LEU A 189 3.43 2.65 8.01
CA LEU A 189 2.87 3.83 8.66
C LEU A 189 3.37 3.99 10.10
N PRO A 190 3.74 5.22 10.51
CA PRO A 190 3.90 5.53 11.93
C PRO A 190 2.66 5.12 12.72
N PRO A 191 2.79 4.63 13.97
CA PRO A 191 1.64 4.11 14.74
C PRO A 191 0.45 5.07 14.81
N ARG A 192 0.71 6.37 15.01
CA ARG A 192 -0.34 7.41 15.04
C ARG A 192 -1.04 7.57 13.69
N ILE A 193 -0.29 7.50 12.60
CA ILE A 193 -0.86 7.59 11.24
C ILE A 193 -1.67 6.34 10.91
N ALA A 194 -1.21 5.16 11.33
CA ALA A 194 -1.96 3.92 11.19
C ALA A 194 -3.33 3.99 11.90
N ASP A 195 -3.40 4.61 13.10
CA ASP A 195 -4.65 4.83 13.81
C ASP A 195 -5.57 5.81 13.04
N GLN A 196 -5.02 6.88 12.51
CA GLN A 196 -5.76 7.86 11.69
C GLN A 196 -6.24 7.24 10.37
N ALA A 197 -5.41 6.44 9.72
CA ALA A 197 -5.77 5.73 8.49
C ALA A 197 -6.94 4.76 8.74
N LEU A 198 -6.90 3.99 9.84
CA LEU A 198 -8.00 3.08 10.16
C LEU A 198 -9.30 3.83 10.48
N ALA A 199 -9.22 4.98 11.15
CA ALA A 199 -10.37 5.86 11.39
C ALA A 199 -10.93 6.42 10.06
N GLU A 200 -10.07 6.78 9.11
CA GLU A 200 -10.49 7.23 7.78
C GLU A 200 -11.14 6.08 7.00
N PHE A 201 -10.59 4.86 7.06
CA PHE A 201 -11.20 3.68 6.44
C PHE A 201 -12.60 3.42 7.01
N HIS A 202 -12.73 3.52 8.35
CA HIS A 202 -14.04 3.44 9.00
C HIS A 202 -15.00 4.53 8.49
N ARG A 203 -14.53 5.78 8.32
CA ARG A 203 -15.36 6.88 7.86
C ARG A 203 -15.92 6.66 6.45
N VAL A 204 -15.07 6.21 5.52
CA VAL A 204 -15.46 6.04 4.10
C VAL A 204 -16.23 4.76 3.83
N LEU A 205 -16.16 3.75 4.71
CA LEU A 205 -16.93 2.52 4.64
C LEU A 205 -18.40 2.76 4.98
N LYS A 206 -19.28 2.12 4.21
CA LYS A 206 -20.71 1.98 4.56
C LYS A 206 -20.88 1.20 5.86
N PRO A 207 -22.00 1.34 6.59
CA PRO A 207 -22.31 0.49 7.74
C PRO A 207 -22.33 -1.00 7.35
N GLY A 208 -21.59 -1.83 8.06
CA GLY A 208 -21.42 -3.26 7.74
C GLY A 208 -20.45 -3.54 6.58
N GLY A 209 -19.80 -2.51 6.02
CA GLY A 209 -18.78 -2.65 4.97
C GLY A 209 -17.55 -3.43 5.46
N LEU A 210 -16.80 -3.98 4.52
CA LEU A 210 -15.67 -4.87 4.79
C LEU A 210 -14.34 -4.13 4.71
N LEU A 211 -13.43 -4.50 5.59
CA LEU A 211 -12.02 -4.13 5.57
C LEU A 211 -11.20 -5.38 5.29
N SER A 212 -10.26 -5.31 4.34
CA SER A 212 -9.32 -6.40 4.09
C SER A 212 -7.90 -5.87 4.02
N LEU A 213 -7.04 -6.33 4.94
CA LEU A 213 -5.64 -5.94 5.02
C LEU A 213 -4.77 -7.13 4.68
N LEU A 214 -3.78 -6.91 3.81
CA LEU A 214 -2.75 -7.87 3.50
C LEU A 214 -1.41 -7.31 3.94
N GLU A 215 -0.80 -7.93 4.96
CA GLU A 215 0.41 -7.40 5.62
C GLU A 215 1.49 -8.48 5.72
N PRO A 216 2.76 -8.14 5.95
CA PRO A 216 3.80 -9.15 6.16
C PRO A 216 3.48 -10.03 7.36
N ALA A 217 3.67 -11.35 7.21
CA ALA A 217 3.48 -12.29 8.30
C ALA A 217 4.56 -12.14 9.38
N ALA A 218 4.14 -12.13 10.67
CA ALA A 218 5.04 -11.96 11.80
C ALA A 218 6.15 -13.04 11.86
N GLU A 219 5.85 -14.23 11.36
CA GLU A 219 6.77 -15.36 11.39
C GLU A 219 8.12 -15.08 10.69
N GLN A 220 8.13 -14.29 9.60
CA GLN A 220 9.39 -13.96 8.90
C GLN A 220 10.31 -13.06 9.72
N PHE A 221 9.78 -12.29 10.66
CA PHE A 221 10.57 -11.41 11.53
C PHE A 221 11.02 -12.11 12.81
N PHE A 222 10.09 -12.83 13.47
CA PHE A 222 10.28 -13.38 14.81
C PHE A 222 10.41 -14.91 14.84
N GLY A 223 10.11 -15.61 13.74
CA GLY A 223 10.20 -17.06 13.66
C GLY A 223 11.64 -17.57 13.84
N ARG A 224 11.81 -18.66 14.57
CA ARG A 224 13.12 -19.34 14.69
C ARG A 224 13.50 -19.95 13.34
N PRO A 225 14.76 -19.80 12.85
CA PRO A 225 15.16 -20.28 11.52
C PRO A 225 14.82 -21.74 11.25
N TRP A 226 15.09 -22.63 12.21
CA TRP A 226 14.82 -24.06 12.06
C TRP A 226 13.33 -24.39 11.95
N ARG A 227 12.43 -23.62 12.63
CA ARG A 227 10.98 -23.77 12.50
C ARG A 227 10.50 -23.31 11.13
N LEU A 228 11.06 -22.20 10.62
CA LEU A 228 10.76 -21.71 9.29
C LEU A 228 11.24 -22.69 8.21
N LEU A 229 12.43 -23.24 8.37
CA LEU A 229 12.96 -24.25 7.46
C LEU A 229 12.08 -25.51 7.46
N ARG A 230 11.65 -25.98 8.63
CA ARG A 230 10.77 -27.16 8.75
C ARG A 230 9.38 -26.91 8.15
N LYS A 231 8.80 -25.71 8.34
CA LYS A 231 7.43 -25.40 7.95
C LYS A 231 7.31 -24.96 6.48
N TYR A 232 8.29 -24.18 5.98
CA TYR A 232 8.26 -23.53 4.66
C TYR A 232 9.44 -23.87 3.77
N GLY A 233 10.32 -24.79 4.20
CA GLY A 233 11.54 -25.13 3.47
C GLY A 233 12.48 -23.95 3.33
N TRP A 234 13.31 -23.94 2.28
CA TRP A 234 14.26 -22.85 2.00
C TRP A 234 13.58 -21.47 1.85
N ARG A 235 12.33 -21.45 1.41
CA ARG A 235 11.53 -20.19 1.29
C ARG A 235 11.35 -19.50 2.63
N GLY A 236 11.20 -20.24 3.72
CA GLY A 236 11.13 -19.68 5.07
C GLY A 236 12.38 -18.93 5.47
N ILE A 237 13.55 -19.46 5.09
CA ILE A 237 14.86 -18.82 5.35
C ILE A 237 15.04 -17.61 4.44
N TYR A 238 14.67 -17.73 3.15
CA TYR A 238 14.74 -16.65 2.19
C TYR A 238 13.90 -15.45 2.62
N PHE A 239 12.61 -15.64 2.96
CA PHE A 239 11.74 -14.54 3.38
C PHE A 239 12.16 -13.91 4.71
N ARG A 240 12.72 -14.73 5.63
CA ARG A 240 13.34 -14.20 6.84
C ARG A 240 14.56 -13.31 6.54
N TRP A 241 15.39 -13.70 5.60
CA TRP A 241 16.52 -12.88 5.14
C TRP A 241 16.02 -11.60 4.47
N LEU A 242 15.07 -11.73 3.53
CA LEU A 242 14.48 -10.60 2.83
C LEU A 242 13.88 -9.57 3.78
N ALA A 243 13.06 -10.01 4.74
CA ALA A 243 12.44 -9.15 5.75
C ALA A 243 13.45 -8.39 6.63
N ARG A 244 14.66 -8.91 6.78
CA ARG A 244 15.75 -8.24 7.50
C ARG A 244 16.62 -7.38 6.60
N PHE A 245 16.68 -7.74 5.33
CA PHE A 245 17.41 -6.96 4.33
C PHE A 245 16.66 -5.67 4.01
N VAL A 246 15.36 -5.74 3.83
CA VAL A 246 14.51 -4.57 3.62
C VAL A 246 14.35 -3.81 4.93
N HIS A 247 14.66 -2.51 4.91
CA HIS A 247 14.51 -1.67 6.08
C HIS A 247 13.11 -1.03 6.10
N GLU A 248 12.32 -1.41 7.11
CA GLU A 248 10.97 -0.92 7.34
C GLU A 248 10.87 -0.45 8.80
N PRO A 249 10.91 0.85 9.06
CA PRO A 249 11.09 1.39 10.41
C PRO A 249 9.91 1.09 11.34
N PHE A 250 8.71 0.90 10.83
CA PHE A 250 7.50 0.72 11.62
C PHE A 250 7.00 -0.71 11.72
N VAL A 251 7.63 -1.66 11.00
CA VAL A 251 7.21 -3.07 11.00
C VAL A 251 7.17 -3.69 12.40
N ALA A 252 8.12 -3.35 13.27
CA ALA A 252 8.14 -3.86 14.63
C ALA A 252 6.96 -3.35 15.47
N ALA A 253 6.55 -2.11 15.28
CA ALA A 253 5.39 -1.52 15.94
C ALA A 253 4.09 -2.16 15.44
N TRP A 254 3.99 -2.40 14.13
CA TRP A 254 2.87 -3.10 13.52
C TRP A 254 2.73 -4.52 14.07
N GLN A 255 3.79 -5.30 14.08
CA GLN A 255 3.77 -6.70 14.49
C GLN A 255 3.51 -6.92 15.99
N LYS A 256 3.79 -5.91 16.84
CA LYS A 256 3.49 -5.95 18.29
C LYS A 256 2.07 -5.53 18.62
N ARG A 257 1.29 -5.08 17.64
CA ARG A 257 -0.06 -4.57 17.84
C ARG A 257 -1.01 -5.70 18.23
N ASP A 258 -1.78 -5.49 19.30
CA ASP A 258 -2.95 -6.32 19.60
C ASP A 258 -4.04 -6.00 18.57
N LEU A 259 -4.06 -6.79 17.49
CA LEU A 259 -4.88 -6.54 16.32
C LEU A 259 -6.39 -6.56 16.65
N PRO A 260 -6.95 -7.57 17.38
CA PRO A 260 -8.35 -7.57 17.74
C PRO A 260 -8.78 -6.35 18.56
N ALA A 261 -8.00 -6.00 19.58
CA ALA A 261 -8.28 -4.83 20.41
C ALA A 261 -8.14 -3.51 19.61
N TRP A 262 -7.18 -3.43 18.69
CA TRP A 262 -6.99 -2.27 17.84
C TRP A 262 -8.16 -2.07 16.88
N LEU A 263 -8.61 -3.13 16.20
CA LEU A 263 -9.76 -3.09 15.30
C LEU A 263 -11.04 -2.71 16.06
N ALA A 264 -11.27 -3.34 17.23
CA ALA A 264 -12.45 -3.07 18.05
C ALA A 264 -12.55 -1.59 18.48
N ARG A 265 -11.42 -1.00 18.92
CA ARG A 265 -11.37 0.44 19.29
C ARG A 265 -11.72 1.37 18.14
N HIS A 266 -11.52 0.96 16.89
CA HIS A 266 -11.86 1.73 15.69
C HIS A 266 -13.19 1.33 15.07
N GLY A 267 -14.04 0.55 15.78
CA GLY A 267 -15.38 0.19 15.33
C GLY A 267 -15.40 -0.94 14.29
N PHE A 268 -14.40 -1.83 14.32
CA PHE A 268 -14.35 -3.01 13.48
C PHE A 268 -14.44 -4.30 14.30
N GLU A 269 -15.13 -5.27 13.75
CA GLU A 269 -15.16 -6.65 14.23
C GLU A 269 -14.24 -7.50 13.36
N LEU A 270 -13.29 -8.20 13.98
CA LEU A 270 -12.41 -9.13 13.28
C LEU A 270 -13.19 -10.36 12.80
N ILE A 271 -13.17 -10.65 11.51
CA ILE A 271 -13.80 -11.83 10.90
C ILE A 271 -12.79 -12.96 10.70
N GLU A 272 -11.63 -12.63 10.10
CA GLU A 272 -10.60 -13.59 9.75
C GLU A 272 -9.22 -13.01 9.96
N ASP A 273 -8.31 -13.86 10.43
CA ASP A 273 -6.89 -13.60 10.55
C ASP A 273 -6.14 -14.82 10.05
N ARG A 274 -5.73 -14.81 8.78
CA ARG A 274 -5.19 -15.97 8.09
C ARG A 274 -3.74 -15.77 7.68
N ASN A 275 -2.90 -16.72 8.05
CA ASN A 275 -1.52 -16.76 7.60
C ASN A 275 -1.46 -17.26 6.14
N LEU A 276 -0.95 -16.41 5.25
CA LEU A 276 -0.66 -16.69 3.84
C LEU A 276 0.84 -16.53 3.58
N PHE A 277 1.68 -17.04 4.46
CA PHE A 277 3.13 -16.82 4.43
C PHE A 277 3.70 -16.68 3.01
N PRO A 278 4.47 -15.61 2.72
CA PRO A 278 5.05 -14.60 3.62
C PRO A 278 4.10 -13.45 4.02
N ALA A 279 2.85 -13.47 3.59
CA ALA A 279 1.83 -12.50 3.95
C ALA A 279 0.87 -13.01 5.03
N ARG A 280 0.07 -12.11 5.61
CA ARG A 280 -1.01 -12.33 6.55
C ARG A 280 -2.24 -11.57 6.07
N LEU A 281 -3.35 -12.25 5.88
CA LEU A 281 -4.62 -11.66 5.49
C LEU A 281 -5.50 -11.45 6.72
N ILE A 282 -5.99 -10.24 6.87
CA ILE A 282 -6.85 -9.82 7.96
C ILE A 282 -8.13 -9.28 7.35
N THR A 283 -9.29 -9.85 7.70
CA THR A 283 -10.59 -9.37 7.26
C THR A 283 -11.42 -8.95 8.47
N ALA A 284 -12.01 -7.77 8.40
CA ALA A 284 -12.83 -7.22 9.46
C ALA A 284 -14.09 -6.57 8.87
N ARG A 285 -15.10 -6.36 9.71
CA ARG A 285 -16.38 -5.71 9.33
C ARG A 285 -16.57 -4.46 10.16
N LYS A 286 -16.97 -3.38 9.51
CA LYS A 286 -17.41 -2.18 10.21
C LYS A 286 -18.67 -2.48 11.01
N ILE A 287 -18.62 -2.25 12.31
CA ILE A 287 -19.76 -2.47 13.23
C ILE A 287 -20.89 -1.52 12.82
N ARG A 288 -22.10 -2.07 12.70
CA ARG A 288 -23.31 -1.25 12.53
C ARG A 288 -23.63 -0.63 13.89
N ILE A 289 -23.58 0.68 13.98
CA ILE A 289 -24.19 1.38 15.10
C ILE A 289 -25.69 1.38 14.81
N ALA A 290 -26.46 0.76 15.71
CA ALA A 290 -27.92 0.68 15.64
C ALA A 290 -28.56 2.07 15.66
#